data_d20a338435d2c2af9420bc06f5900219
#
_entry.id   d20a338435d2c2af9420bc06f5900219
#
_cell.length_a   1.000
_cell.length_b   1.000
_cell.length_c   1.000
_cell.angle_alpha   90.00
_cell.angle_beta   90.00
_cell.angle_gamma   90.00
#
_symmetry.space_group_name_H-M   'P 1'
#
loop_
_entity.id
_entity.type
_entity.pdbx_description
1 polymer ?
#
loop_
_entity_poly.entity_id
_entity_poly.type
_entity_poly.pdbx_seq_one_letter_code
_entity_poly.pdbx_strand_id
1 'polypeptide(L)'
;MKAYYYLIILTMLLVSCESSNNHALDLPVGPEPTMMYLEVQGEGYQVNLSSTDTLNLLTLCAEFGPIEFKVLNYTDFKSISIWDKPVTDGVAEVNFYNGIPQDVHMACKYTTATGEGSFLINTYPGKAPGFQSEGLAELPGDFYLSFIYQPLIMKVDNAGRLLYYRFEPTDYNGTFKELGCWDFKKHVFDGKIYYSYHAPDWKFGSKATTGYVPGMRILMDDHYNPIDTIHALASRDGYLPDGSPLDGHDFYFFSPTHWIASASYVEREFVDGTKRAVAYLQEVDNGKVVFDWWSTDHSELEKMGSPAFDTSYDYVHFNSIDVLPDGDWLVSFRALSSIAVINHNYGAIKWIQNGEVFSQLPWGYSGQHYVRYHEIGGKPYITLFNNGNNLQNTTVVRLEMVNFDSTAPQIFDGKNLLSNSFPHYFTQACGALDYFGDQGFVMGWGWSTDPGNCTRLVSEFNRDGNEIFRLDRDDPDPMSVDPSYRCVKCP
;
A
#
# COMPACT_ATOMS: atom_id res chain seq x y z
N MET A 1 -4.48 49.20 -35.71
CA MET A 1 -5.01 48.23 -34.75
C MET A 1 -4.01 47.21 -34.18
N LYS A 2 -2.84 46.95 -34.76
CA LYS A 2 -1.85 46.05 -34.20
C LYS A 2 -0.90 46.68 -33.15
N ALA A 3 -0.75 47.98 -33.11
CA ALA A 3 0.14 48.68 -32.17
C ALA A 3 -0.44 48.84 -30.76
N TYR A 4 -1.76 48.84 -30.59
CA TYR A 4 -2.41 48.98 -29.29
C TYR A 4 -2.43 47.67 -28.47
N TYR A 5 -2.40 46.53 -29.14
CA TYR A 5 -2.34 45.22 -28.43
C TYR A 5 -0.96 44.92 -27.79
N TYR A 6 0.12 45.40 -28.41
CA TYR A 6 1.46 45.25 -27.86
C TYR A 6 1.73 46.12 -26.63
N LEU A 7 1.07 47.28 -26.55
CA LEU A 7 1.21 48.19 -25.42
C LEU A 7 0.48 47.70 -24.17
N ILE A 8 -0.66 47.00 -24.36
CA ILE A 8 -1.42 46.39 -23.23
C ILE A 8 -0.70 45.15 -22.68
N ILE A 9 -0.09 44.34 -23.55
CA ILE A 9 0.67 43.16 -23.14
C ILE A 9 1.99 43.56 -22.45
N LEU A 10 2.62 44.65 -22.91
CA LEU A 10 3.85 45.15 -22.30
C LEU A 10 3.59 45.82 -20.93
N THR A 11 2.43 46.47 -20.74
CA THR A 11 2.04 46.99 -19.42
C THR A 11 1.63 45.89 -18.45
N MET A 12 1.03 44.79 -18.91
CA MET A 12 0.76 43.62 -18.02
C MET A 12 2.02 42.84 -17.66
N LEU A 13 3.01 42.75 -18.57
CA LEU A 13 4.31 42.14 -18.27
C LEU A 13 5.19 42.98 -17.33
N LEU A 14 5.05 44.32 -17.34
CA LEU A 14 5.75 45.21 -16.42
C LEU A 14 5.10 45.27 -15.03
N VAL A 15 3.79 44.96 -14.92
CA VAL A 15 3.10 44.87 -13.61
C VAL A 15 3.36 43.49 -12.94
N SER A 16 3.72 42.47 -13.69
CA SER A 16 4.05 41.15 -13.12
C SER A 16 5.51 41.04 -12.62
N CYS A 17 6.38 41.99 -12.92
CA CYS A 17 7.78 42.01 -12.44
C CYS A 17 8.03 42.93 -11.25
N GLU A 18 7.04 43.63 -10.73
CA GLU A 18 7.19 44.48 -9.54
C GLU A 18 6.49 43.99 -8.30
N SER A 19 6.13 42.70 -8.20
CA SER A 19 5.57 42.16 -6.98
C SER A 19 6.58 41.41 -6.10
N SER A 20 7.85 41.84 -6.12
CA SER A 20 8.73 41.63 -4.96
C SER A 20 8.57 42.77 -3.94
N ASN A 21 7.39 43.29 -3.82
CA ASN A 21 7.07 44.18 -2.72
C ASN A 21 6.64 43.38 -1.53
N ASN A 22 7.44 43.47 -0.48
CA ASN A 22 7.05 43.33 0.91
C ASN A 22 5.65 43.92 1.14
N HIS A 23 4.60 43.21 0.79
CA HIS A 23 3.33 43.39 1.47
C HIS A 23 3.57 42.81 2.85
N ALA A 24 3.94 43.67 3.78
CA ALA A 24 3.63 43.41 5.17
C ALA A 24 2.15 43.05 5.16
N LEU A 25 1.85 41.75 5.36
CA LEU A 25 0.48 41.33 5.63
C LEU A 25 0.04 42.19 6.79
N ASP A 26 -1.07 42.96 6.65
CA ASP A 26 -1.74 43.59 7.76
C ASP A 26 -2.22 42.44 8.68
N LEU A 27 -1.34 42.04 9.60
CA LEU A 27 -1.61 40.95 10.51
C LEU A 27 -2.68 41.41 11.49
N PRO A 28 -3.74 40.67 11.69
CA PRO A 28 -4.81 41.06 12.61
C PRO A 28 -4.26 41.16 14.02
N VAL A 29 -4.35 42.33 14.63
CA VAL A 29 -4.08 42.54 16.06
C VAL A 29 -5.33 42.07 16.82
N GLY A 30 -5.38 40.80 17.14
CA GLY A 30 -6.47 40.17 17.90
C GLY A 30 -6.00 39.64 19.25
N PRO A 31 -6.91 39.38 20.20
CA PRO A 31 -6.56 38.94 21.55
C PRO A 31 -5.92 37.52 21.60
N GLU A 32 -6.18 36.68 20.59
CA GLU A 32 -5.62 35.33 20.47
C GLU A 32 -5.43 34.95 19.01
N PRO A 33 -4.28 34.38 18.61
CA PRO A 33 -4.05 33.95 17.26
C PRO A 33 -4.91 32.73 16.93
N THR A 34 -5.72 32.81 15.89
CA THR A 34 -6.46 31.68 15.34
C THR A 34 -5.76 31.06 14.13
N MET A 35 -4.76 31.75 13.61
CA MET A 35 -3.99 31.37 12.43
C MET A 35 -2.50 31.50 12.68
N MET A 36 -1.72 30.58 12.11
CA MET A 36 -0.27 30.72 11.97
C MET A 36 0.06 30.85 10.48
N TYR A 37 0.91 31.81 10.14
CA TYR A 37 1.37 32.06 8.78
C TYR A 37 2.81 31.62 8.66
N LEU A 38 3.05 30.60 7.84
CA LEU A 38 4.38 30.02 7.59
C LEU A 38 4.84 30.36 6.17
N GLU A 39 6.12 30.64 6.02
CA GLU A 39 6.82 30.64 4.75
C GLU A 39 7.94 29.59 4.81
N VAL A 40 7.98 28.69 3.84
CA VAL A 40 8.97 27.63 3.74
C VAL A 40 9.47 27.58 2.29
N GLN A 41 10.76 27.79 2.08
CA GLN A 41 11.37 27.84 0.74
C GLN A 41 10.67 28.81 -0.24
N GLY A 42 10.15 29.93 0.29
CA GLY A 42 9.43 30.94 -0.51
C GLY A 42 7.95 30.68 -0.73
N GLU A 43 7.44 29.52 -0.31
CA GLU A 43 6.02 29.19 -0.39
C GLU A 43 5.32 29.54 0.93
N GLY A 44 4.16 30.19 0.83
CA GLY A 44 3.36 30.64 1.98
C GLY A 44 2.25 29.66 2.37
N TYR A 45 2.13 29.37 3.65
CA TYR A 45 1.12 28.47 4.20
C TYR A 45 0.30 29.16 5.29
N GLN A 46 -1.00 28.85 5.34
CA GLN A 46 -1.91 29.31 6.39
C GLN A 46 -2.40 28.11 7.19
N VAL A 47 -2.14 28.12 8.50
CA VAL A 47 -2.53 27.05 9.41
C VAL A 47 -3.61 27.57 10.35
N ASN A 48 -4.81 27.01 10.26
CA ASN A 48 -5.88 27.29 11.21
C ASN A 48 -5.65 26.45 12.48
N LEU A 49 -5.28 27.12 13.58
CA LEU A 49 -4.87 26.48 14.84
C LEU A 49 -5.99 25.70 15.54
N SER A 50 -7.26 25.97 15.18
CA SER A 50 -8.41 25.28 15.76
C SER A 50 -8.83 24.01 15.02
N SER A 51 -8.35 23.81 13.77
CA SER A 51 -8.82 22.74 12.90
C SER A 51 -7.71 22.01 12.13
N THR A 52 -6.47 22.48 12.19
CA THR A 52 -5.36 21.86 11.46
C THR A 52 -4.55 21.00 12.42
N ASP A 53 -4.62 19.69 12.24
CA ASP A 53 -3.80 18.73 12.97
C ASP A 53 -2.47 18.46 12.26
N THR A 54 -2.46 18.61 10.93
CA THR A 54 -1.30 18.29 10.08
C THR A 54 -1.22 19.23 8.89
N LEU A 55 -0.03 19.80 8.67
CA LEU A 55 0.35 20.53 7.45
C LEU A 55 1.26 19.66 6.60
N ASN A 56 0.84 19.32 5.40
CA ASN A 56 1.63 18.52 4.46
C ASN A 56 2.38 19.43 3.47
N LEU A 57 3.71 19.37 3.50
CA LEU A 57 4.59 20.11 2.60
C LEU A 57 5.06 19.19 1.46
N LEU A 58 4.14 18.85 0.56
CA LEU A 58 4.37 17.87 -0.51
C LEU A 58 5.39 18.32 -1.57
N THR A 59 5.62 19.63 -1.68
CA THR A 59 6.55 20.21 -2.67
C THR A 59 7.92 20.54 -2.09
N LEU A 60 8.08 20.32 -0.78
CA LEU A 60 9.32 20.63 -0.10
C LEU A 60 10.41 19.63 -0.47
N CYS A 61 11.36 20.06 -1.28
CA CYS A 61 12.52 19.25 -1.62
C CYS A 61 13.59 19.41 -0.52
N ALA A 62 13.65 18.44 0.38
CA ALA A 62 14.60 18.41 1.50
C ALA A 62 15.95 17.78 1.12
N GLU A 63 16.30 17.76 -0.14
CA GLU A 63 17.47 17.00 -0.60
C GLU A 63 18.81 17.47 -0.03
N PHE A 64 18.95 18.76 0.32
CA PHE A 64 20.28 19.30 0.67
C PHE A 64 20.20 20.41 1.72
N GLY A 65 20.54 20.09 2.94
CA GLY A 65 20.86 21.08 3.97
C GLY A 65 19.65 21.50 4.85
N PRO A 66 19.88 22.48 5.71
CA PRO A 66 18.84 22.96 6.63
C PRO A 66 17.74 23.69 5.86
N ILE A 67 16.51 23.53 6.36
CA ILE A 67 15.34 24.23 5.85
C ILE A 67 14.97 25.34 6.82
N GLU A 68 14.78 26.52 6.26
CA GLU A 68 14.32 27.69 6.99
C GLU A 68 12.79 27.73 6.99
N PHE A 69 12.23 27.72 8.19
CA PHE A 69 10.81 27.96 8.45
C PHE A 69 10.63 29.37 9.00
N LYS A 70 9.91 30.22 8.30
CA LYS A 70 9.56 31.55 8.77
C LYS A 70 8.14 31.55 9.29
N VAL A 71 7.92 32.02 10.51
CA VAL A 71 6.63 32.29 11.10
C VAL A 71 6.37 33.78 11.01
N LEU A 72 5.53 34.21 10.08
CA LEU A 72 5.37 35.61 9.74
C LEU A 72 4.67 36.41 10.85
N ASN A 73 3.83 35.76 11.63
CA ASN A 73 3.15 36.38 12.78
C ASN A 73 3.66 35.83 14.13
N TYR A 74 4.95 35.58 14.24
CA TYR A 74 5.56 34.98 15.44
C TYR A 74 5.35 35.81 16.72
N THR A 75 5.18 37.12 16.59
CA THR A 75 4.94 38.03 17.70
C THR A 75 3.58 37.83 18.42
N ASP A 76 2.66 37.13 17.78
CA ASP A 76 1.35 36.80 18.34
C ASP A 76 1.43 35.65 19.36
N PHE A 77 2.58 34.99 19.42
CA PHE A 77 2.83 33.82 20.26
C PHE A 77 3.86 34.13 21.35
N LYS A 78 3.70 33.51 22.52
CA LYS A 78 4.70 33.56 23.59
C LYS A 78 5.94 32.74 23.26
N SER A 79 5.74 31.62 22.64
CA SER A 79 6.81 30.75 22.13
C SER A 79 6.31 29.88 20.96
N ILE A 80 7.23 29.55 20.07
CA ILE A 80 7.01 28.59 19.00
C ILE A 80 8.27 27.74 18.89
N SER A 81 8.12 26.44 18.63
CA SER A 81 9.21 25.56 18.25
C SER A 81 8.77 24.64 17.09
N ILE A 82 9.68 24.37 16.19
CA ILE A 82 9.50 23.43 15.09
C ILE A 82 10.57 22.36 15.21
N TRP A 83 10.13 21.09 15.38
CA TRP A 83 11.02 19.96 15.65
C TRP A 83 12.07 20.25 16.74
N ASP A 84 11.61 20.74 17.89
CA ASP A 84 12.42 21.14 19.04
C ASP A 84 13.41 22.30 18.80
N LYS A 85 13.37 22.93 17.63
CA LYS A 85 14.11 24.17 17.36
C LYS A 85 13.23 25.36 17.69
N PRO A 86 13.67 26.25 18.58
CA PRO A 86 12.90 27.45 18.89
C PRO A 86 12.85 28.39 17.68
N VAL A 87 11.70 29.00 17.45
CA VAL A 87 11.58 30.11 16.49
C VAL A 87 12.15 31.35 17.13
N THR A 88 13.22 31.90 16.57
CA THR A 88 13.88 33.13 17.04
C THR A 88 13.77 34.19 15.95
N ASP A 89 13.28 35.37 16.29
CA ASP A 89 13.04 36.46 15.33
C ASP A 89 12.21 36.02 14.11
N GLY A 90 11.24 35.13 14.36
CA GLY A 90 10.35 34.59 13.34
C GLY A 90 10.92 33.42 12.53
N VAL A 91 12.13 32.95 12.81
CA VAL A 91 12.81 31.92 12.01
C VAL A 91 13.19 30.71 12.87
N ALA A 92 12.97 29.52 12.32
CA ALA A 92 13.60 28.28 12.79
C ALA A 92 14.31 27.59 11.62
N GLU A 93 15.57 27.24 11.84
CA GLU A 93 16.35 26.45 10.88
C GLU A 93 16.39 25.00 11.32
N VAL A 94 15.81 24.11 10.51
CA VAL A 94 15.69 22.68 10.81
C VAL A 94 16.55 21.89 9.83
N ASN A 95 17.50 21.13 10.35
CA ASN A 95 18.31 20.22 9.54
C ASN A 95 17.94 18.77 9.91
N PHE A 96 17.15 18.15 9.06
CA PHE A 96 16.75 16.74 9.21
C PHE A 96 17.40 15.83 8.16
N TYR A 97 18.22 16.38 7.29
CA TYR A 97 18.92 15.61 6.27
C TYR A 97 20.17 14.94 6.88
N ASN A 98 20.21 13.62 6.80
CA ASN A 98 21.34 12.80 7.27
C ASN A 98 22.02 12.02 6.14
N GLY A 99 21.83 12.43 4.89
CA GLY A 99 22.34 11.75 3.70
C GLY A 99 21.36 10.76 3.07
N ILE A 100 20.22 10.50 3.71
CA ILE A 100 19.19 9.58 3.24
C ILE A 100 17.87 10.35 3.14
N PRO A 101 17.25 10.43 1.94
CA PRO A 101 15.90 11.00 1.82
C PRO A 101 14.92 10.22 2.69
N GLN A 102 14.19 10.92 3.54
CA GLN A 102 13.15 10.30 4.39
C GLN A 102 12.05 11.31 4.63
N ASP A 103 10.83 10.82 4.76
CA ASP A 103 9.74 11.63 5.26
C ASP A 103 10.00 12.00 6.72
N VAL A 104 9.66 13.23 7.06
CA VAL A 104 9.89 13.77 8.39
C VAL A 104 8.58 14.35 8.92
N HIS A 105 8.22 13.93 10.11
CA HIS A 105 7.06 14.41 10.86
C HIS A 105 7.55 15.30 12.00
N MET A 106 7.43 16.60 11.81
CA MET A 106 7.90 17.59 12.77
C MET A 106 6.74 18.12 13.59
N ALA A 107 6.82 18.05 14.92
CA ALA A 107 5.87 18.76 15.75
C ALA A 107 6.17 20.26 15.73
N CYS A 108 5.19 21.07 15.30
CA CYS A 108 5.16 22.50 15.58
C CYS A 108 4.38 22.71 16.88
N LYS A 109 5.07 23.17 17.94
CA LYS A 109 4.48 23.47 19.24
C LYS A 109 4.44 24.98 19.44
N TYR A 110 3.38 25.49 20.01
CA TYR A 110 3.23 26.92 20.27
C TYR A 110 2.52 27.19 21.58
N THR A 111 2.83 28.35 22.18
CA THR A 111 2.15 28.86 23.39
C THR A 111 1.57 30.23 23.07
N THR A 112 0.30 30.42 23.40
CA THR A 112 -0.42 31.69 23.29
C THR A 112 -0.61 32.35 24.66
N ALA A 113 -1.40 33.42 24.74
CA ALA A 113 -1.75 34.01 25.99
C ALA A 113 -2.63 33.10 26.86
N THR A 114 -3.47 32.27 26.26
CA THR A 114 -4.48 31.45 26.97
C THR A 114 -4.14 29.97 27.04
N GLY A 115 -3.21 29.45 26.23
CA GLY A 115 -2.90 28.02 26.24
C GLY A 115 -1.75 27.61 25.34
N GLU A 116 -1.57 26.31 25.27
CA GLU A 116 -0.58 25.63 24.41
C GLU A 116 -1.30 24.83 23.35
N GLY A 117 -0.67 24.69 22.19
CA GLY A 117 -1.15 23.86 21.09
C GLY A 117 -0.01 23.28 20.27
N SER A 118 -0.38 22.36 19.40
CA SER A 118 0.57 21.78 18.45
C SER A 118 -0.15 21.27 17.22
N PHE A 119 0.58 21.19 16.11
CA PHE A 119 0.21 20.47 14.90
C PHE A 119 1.45 19.81 14.29
N LEU A 120 1.25 18.87 13.39
CA LEU A 120 2.36 18.23 12.70
C LEU A 120 2.66 18.95 11.38
N ILE A 121 3.93 19.05 11.04
CA ILE A 121 4.42 19.44 9.71
C ILE A 121 5.07 18.20 9.12
N ASN A 122 4.48 17.69 8.03
CA ASN A 122 5.03 16.57 7.29
C ASN A 122 5.78 17.08 6.07
N THR A 123 7.02 16.65 5.92
CA THR A 123 7.84 16.91 4.73
C THR A 123 8.11 15.59 4.03
N TYR A 124 8.18 15.65 2.72
CA TYR A 124 8.39 14.48 1.88
C TYR A 124 9.62 14.75 1.00
N PRO A 125 10.70 14.01 1.20
CA PRO A 125 11.88 14.18 0.38
C PRO A 125 11.68 13.58 -1.01
N GLY A 126 12.22 14.24 -2.00
CA GLY A 126 12.15 13.81 -3.37
C GLY A 126 10.88 14.25 -4.11
N LYS A 127 10.89 14.04 -5.41
CA LYS A 127 9.74 14.37 -6.27
C LYS A 127 8.69 13.29 -6.13
N ALA A 128 7.48 13.66 -5.74
CA ALA A 128 6.34 12.74 -5.79
C ALA A 128 6.20 12.16 -7.21
N PRO A 129 5.91 10.86 -7.35
CA PRO A 129 5.65 10.30 -8.66
C PRO A 129 4.46 10.99 -9.31
N GLY A 130 4.60 11.31 -10.60
CA GLY A 130 3.52 11.87 -11.39
C GLY A 130 2.43 10.82 -11.64
N PHE A 131 1.18 11.23 -11.52
CA PHE A 131 0.02 10.42 -11.87
C PHE A 131 -1.16 11.32 -12.28
N GLN A 132 -2.09 10.74 -13.03
CA GLN A 132 -3.30 11.38 -13.51
C GLN A 132 -4.51 10.58 -13.07
N SER A 133 -5.59 11.30 -12.70
CA SER A 133 -6.86 10.67 -12.37
C SER A 133 -7.94 11.06 -13.37
N GLU A 134 -8.86 10.14 -13.63
CA GLU A 134 -10.07 10.39 -14.40
C GLU A 134 -11.29 9.88 -13.64
N GLY A 135 -12.35 10.67 -13.60
CA GLY A 135 -13.55 10.38 -12.84
C GLY A 135 -13.46 10.81 -11.37
N LEU A 136 -14.39 10.32 -10.57
CA LEU A 136 -14.45 10.51 -9.12
C LEU A 136 -14.81 9.18 -8.48
N ALA A 137 -14.00 8.76 -7.51
CA ALA A 137 -14.27 7.56 -6.74
C ALA A 137 -15.39 7.80 -5.73
N GLU A 138 -16.32 6.88 -5.62
CA GLU A 138 -17.53 6.99 -4.80
C GLU A 138 -17.54 6.06 -3.58
N LEU A 139 -16.76 4.96 -3.63
CA LEU A 139 -16.66 4.03 -2.53
C LEU A 139 -15.91 4.64 -1.34
N PRO A 140 -16.25 4.25 -0.09
CA PRO A 140 -15.64 4.85 1.10
C PRO A 140 -14.15 4.49 1.23
N GLY A 141 -13.39 5.44 1.78
CA GLY A 141 -11.97 5.28 2.08
C GLY A 141 -11.03 5.87 1.04
N ASP A 142 -9.74 5.85 1.36
CA ASP A 142 -8.65 6.30 0.50
C ASP A 142 -7.96 5.10 -0.17
N PHE A 143 -7.20 5.37 -1.22
CA PHE A 143 -6.40 4.37 -1.93
C PHE A 143 -5.00 4.29 -1.32
N TYR A 144 -4.53 3.08 -1.04
CA TYR A 144 -3.22 2.77 -0.49
C TYR A 144 -2.43 1.97 -1.54
N LEU A 145 -1.37 2.56 -2.07
CA LEU A 145 -0.59 2.01 -3.18
C LEU A 145 0.80 1.60 -2.72
N SER A 146 1.27 0.50 -3.26
CA SER A 146 2.62 -0.01 -3.11
C SER A 146 3.15 -0.48 -4.46
N PHE A 147 4.49 -0.53 -4.63
CA PHE A 147 5.13 -0.72 -5.93
C PHE A 147 6.05 -1.91 -5.93
N ILE A 148 6.26 -2.53 -7.11
CA ILE A 148 7.04 -3.77 -7.24
C ILE A 148 8.54 -3.49 -7.08
N TYR A 149 9.05 -2.44 -7.72
CA TYR A 149 10.48 -2.17 -7.79
C TYR A 149 10.91 -0.89 -7.07
N GLN A 150 10.02 0.07 -6.89
CA GLN A 150 10.34 1.27 -6.12
C GLN A 150 9.99 1.07 -4.64
N PRO A 151 10.90 1.43 -3.73
CA PRO A 151 10.63 1.36 -2.30
C PRO A 151 9.71 2.52 -1.86
N LEU A 152 8.54 2.59 -2.48
CA LEU A 152 7.57 3.67 -2.37
C LEU A 152 6.22 3.14 -1.91
N ILE A 153 5.63 3.84 -0.97
CA ILE A 153 4.21 3.72 -0.61
C ILE A 153 3.51 5.06 -0.81
N MET A 154 2.24 5.03 -1.21
CA MET A 154 1.45 6.25 -1.42
C MET A 154 0.03 6.08 -0.89
N LYS A 155 -0.56 7.22 -0.47
CA LYS A 155 -1.98 7.34 -0.16
C LYS A 155 -2.60 8.43 -1.02
N VAL A 156 -3.74 8.13 -1.65
CA VAL A 156 -4.44 9.01 -2.58
C VAL A 156 -5.92 9.05 -2.22
N ASP A 157 -6.55 10.21 -2.29
CA ASP A 157 -7.98 10.35 -2.00
C ASP A 157 -8.89 10.00 -3.20
N ASN A 158 -10.20 10.09 -2.98
CA ASN A 158 -11.22 9.80 -3.99
C ASN A 158 -11.21 10.74 -5.20
N ALA A 159 -10.56 11.89 -5.11
CA ALA A 159 -10.38 12.83 -6.22
C ALA A 159 -9.04 12.63 -6.95
N GLY A 160 -8.26 11.62 -6.58
CA GLY A 160 -6.95 11.37 -7.14
C GLY A 160 -5.86 12.30 -6.60
N ARG A 161 -6.06 12.97 -5.45
CA ARG A 161 -5.06 13.84 -4.85
C ARG A 161 -4.14 13.04 -3.92
N LEU A 162 -2.84 13.28 -4.04
CA LEU A 162 -1.83 12.70 -3.15
C LEU A 162 -2.03 13.23 -1.73
N LEU A 163 -2.22 12.31 -0.77
CA LEU A 163 -2.35 12.63 0.65
C LEU A 163 -1.08 12.32 1.44
N TYR A 164 -0.35 11.29 1.01
CA TYR A 164 0.87 10.83 1.67
C TYR A 164 1.71 10.01 0.70
N TYR A 165 3.03 10.10 0.80
CA TYR A 165 3.96 9.15 0.21
C TYR A 165 5.22 9.05 1.05
N ARG A 166 5.89 7.91 0.93
CA ARG A 166 7.15 7.64 1.61
C ARG A 166 8.04 6.78 0.72
N PHE A 167 9.30 7.19 0.59
CA PHE A 167 10.36 6.35 0.06
C PHE A 167 11.10 5.69 1.22
N GLU A 168 11.17 4.37 1.22
CA GLU A 168 12.08 3.67 2.12
C GLU A 168 13.52 3.92 1.70
N PRO A 169 14.44 4.07 2.66
CA PRO A 169 15.85 4.23 2.35
C PRO A 169 16.35 3.03 1.56
N THR A 170 16.86 3.29 0.36
CA THR A 170 17.66 2.32 -0.38
C THR A 170 19.06 2.26 0.24
N ASP A 171 19.81 1.18 -0.02
CA ASP A 171 21.18 1.14 0.44
C ASP A 171 22.02 2.30 -0.15
N TYR A 172 23.15 2.56 0.51
CA TYR A 172 24.07 3.64 0.22
C TYR A 172 24.54 3.74 -1.24
N ASN A 173 24.36 2.70 -2.06
CA ASN A 173 24.89 2.63 -3.42
C ASN A 173 23.83 2.83 -4.52
N GLY A 174 22.57 3.03 -4.18
CA GLY A 174 21.50 3.26 -5.18
C GLY A 174 21.31 2.10 -6.17
N THR A 175 21.74 0.91 -5.82
CA THR A 175 21.73 -0.26 -6.71
C THR A 175 20.42 -1.07 -6.64
N PHE A 176 19.48 -0.68 -5.80
CA PHE A 176 18.19 -1.41 -5.66
C PHE A 176 17.17 -0.93 -6.68
N LYS A 177 17.27 -1.47 -7.88
CA LYS A 177 16.23 -1.32 -8.90
C LYS A 177 15.14 -2.40 -8.84
N GLU A 178 15.20 -3.30 -7.85
CA GLU A 178 14.41 -4.53 -7.91
C GLU A 178 13.61 -4.86 -6.63
N LEU A 179 13.62 -4.00 -5.61
CA LEU A 179 12.92 -4.28 -4.35
C LEU A 179 12.01 -3.11 -3.96
N GLY A 180 10.73 -3.26 -4.25
CA GLY A 180 9.70 -2.30 -3.85
C GLY A 180 9.18 -2.51 -2.44
N CYS A 181 8.46 -1.51 -1.93
CA CYS A 181 7.59 -1.68 -0.77
C CYS A 181 6.28 -2.31 -1.21
N TRP A 182 5.83 -3.33 -0.46
CA TRP A 182 4.64 -4.08 -0.83
C TRP A 182 3.54 -3.96 0.22
N ASP A 183 2.30 -4.18 -0.19
CA ASP A 183 1.15 -4.42 0.67
C ASP A 183 0.92 -3.31 1.72
N PHE A 184 0.86 -2.04 1.27
CA PHE A 184 0.53 -0.91 2.13
C PHE A 184 -0.96 -0.89 2.46
N LYS A 185 -1.31 -0.89 3.76
CA LYS A 185 -2.68 -0.98 4.26
C LYS A 185 -2.91 -0.11 5.50
N LYS A 186 -4.16 0.31 5.67
CA LYS A 186 -4.70 0.86 6.93
C LYS A 186 -5.31 -0.26 7.77
N HIS A 187 -5.16 -0.16 9.08
CA HIS A 187 -5.79 -1.04 10.06
C HIS A 187 -6.48 -0.20 11.13
N VAL A 188 -7.54 -0.74 11.72
CA VAL A 188 -8.23 -0.12 12.85
C VAL A 188 -8.38 -1.16 13.96
N PHE A 189 -7.72 -0.92 15.11
CA PHE A 189 -7.81 -1.77 16.28
C PHE A 189 -8.27 -0.93 17.48
N ASP A 190 -9.35 -1.33 18.12
CA ASP A 190 -9.93 -0.62 19.27
C ASP A 190 -10.17 0.88 19.00
N GLY A 191 -10.58 1.21 17.77
CA GLY A 191 -10.84 2.59 17.33
C GLY A 191 -9.59 3.41 17.03
N LYS A 192 -8.40 2.84 17.12
CA LYS A 192 -7.14 3.49 16.75
C LYS A 192 -6.71 3.09 15.36
N ILE A 193 -6.19 4.04 14.59
CA ILE A 193 -5.69 3.83 13.25
C ILE A 193 -4.20 3.45 13.30
N TYR A 194 -3.85 2.47 12.49
CA TYR A 194 -2.49 2.04 12.20
C TYR A 194 -2.31 1.89 10.70
N TYR A 195 -1.07 1.96 10.25
CA TYR A 195 -0.70 1.63 8.89
C TYR A 195 0.39 0.58 8.89
N SER A 196 0.46 -0.23 7.86
CA SER A 196 1.56 -1.17 7.71
C SER A 196 1.93 -1.40 6.25
N TYR A 197 3.18 -1.71 6.00
CA TYR A 197 3.68 -2.11 4.69
C TYR A 197 4.88 -3.06 4.87
N HIS A 198 5.18 -3.82 3.83
CA HIS A 198 6.38 -4.62 3.76
C HIS A 198 7.52 -3.77 3.19
N ALA A 199 8.60 -3.63 3.96
CA ALA A 199 9.84 -3.01 3.53
C ALA A 199 10.87 -4.09 3.17
N PRO A 200 11.58 -3.97 2.03
CA PRO A 200 12.61 -4.94 1.67
C PRO A 200 13.80 -4.88 2.65
N ASP A 201 14.36 -6.02 3.02
CA ASP A 201 15.63 -6.07 3.73
C ASP A 201 16.74 -6.49 2.76
N TRP A 202 17.51 -5.51 2.33
CA TRP A 202 18.60 -5.65 1.37
C TRP A 202 19.68 -6.68 1.79
N LYS A 203 19.82 -7.00 3.09
CA LYS A 203 20.78 -7.99 3.60
C LYS A 203 20.52 -9.39 3.05
N PHE A 204 19.29 -9.70 2.69
CA PHE A 204 18.90 -11.00 2.17
C PHE A 204 18.93 -11.08 0.63
N GLY A 205 19.22 -9.97 -0.05
CA GLY A 205 19.24 -9.89 -1.50
C GLY A 205 17.86 -10.01 -2.14
N SER A 206 17.78 -9.83 -3.44
CA SER A 206 16.57 -10.03 -4.22
C SER A 206 16.45 -11.48 -4.68
N LYS A 207 15.26 -12.03 -4.59
CA LYS A 207 14.83 -13.27 -5.23
C LYS A 207 13.77 -12.97 -6.29
N ALA A 208 13.93 -11.85 -6.98
CA ALA A 208 12.99 -11.34 -7.97
C ALA A 208 12.62 -12.37 -9.05
N THR A 209 13.54 -13.27 -9.40
CA THR A 209 13.27 -14.36 -10.34
C THR A 209 12.22 -15.35 -9.86
N THR A 210 11.98 -15.40 -8.54
CA THR A 210 10.98 -16.25 -7.91
C THR A 210 9.76 -15.47 -7.41
N GLY A 211 9.77 -14.13 -7.53
CA GLY A 211 8.67 -13.28 -7.07
C GLY A 211 8.64 -13.03 -5.55
N TYR A 212 9.70 -13.39 -4.82
CA TYR A 212 9.79 -13.14 -3.38
C TYR A 212 10.63 -11.90 -3.08
N VAL A 213 10.13 -11.04 -2.17
CA VAL A 213 10.87 -9.91 -1.62
C VAL A 213 11.09 -10.14 -0.12
N PRO A 214 12.29 -10.63 0.26
CA PRO A 214 12.63 -10.79 1.66
C PRO A 214 12.67 -9.43 2.36
N GLY A 215 12.04 -9.33 3.52
CA GLY A 215 12.00 -8.06 4.24
C GLY A 215 11.39 -8.15 5.62
N MET A 216 10.81 -7.04 6.02
CA MET A 216 10.20 -6.85 7.33
C MET A 216 8.87 -6.12 7.18
N ARG A 217 7.96 -6.34 8.12
CA ARG A 217 6.73 -5.56 8.18
C ARG A 217 6.95 -4.35 9.07
N ILE A 218 6.75 -3.18 8.53
CA ILE A 218 6.75 -1.93 9.29
C ILE A 218 5.32 -1.66 9.74
N LEU A 219 5.12 -1.48 11.04
CA LEU A 219 3.88 -1.01 11.63
C LEU A 219 4.05 0.45 12.03
N MET A 220 3.10 1.30 11.65
CA MET A 220 3.10 2.74 11.91
C MET A 220 1.85 3.15 12.69
N ASP A 221 1.97 4.24 13.45
CA ASP A 221 0.84 4.92 14.08
C ASP A 221 0.00 5.72 13.06
N ASP A 222 -1.03 6.41 13.55
CA ASP A 222 -1.92 7.25 12.74
C ASP A 222 -1.25 8.52 12.17
N HIS A 223 -0.02 8.81 12.60
CA HIS A 223 0.83 9.89 12.11
C HIS A 223 1.96 9.39 11.20
N TYR A 224 1.89 8.13 10.77
CA TYR A 224 2.89 7.45 9.94
C TYR A 224 4.28 7.28 10.60
N ASN A 225 4.39 7.41 11.93
CA ASN A 225 5.63 7.09 12.63
C ASN A 225 5.77 5.57 12.78
N PRO A 226 6.91 4.98 12.39
CA PRO A 226 7.17 3.57 12.66
C PRO A 226 7.17 3.31 14.17
N ILE A 227 6.36 2.36 14.61
CA ILE A 227 6.24 1.94 16.02
C ILE A 227 6.73 0.52 16.25
N ASP A 228 6.80 -0.29 15.18
CA ASP A 228 7.36 -1.64 15.25
C ASP A 228 7.94 -2.06 13.90
N THR A 229 8.94 -2.97 13.98
CA THR A 229 9.59 -3.61 12.84
C THR A 229 9.55 -5.12 13.04
N ILE A 230 8.68 -5.78 12.31
CA ILE A 230 8.33 -7.18 12.52
C ILE A 230 9.12 -8.08 11.57
N HIS A 231 9.76 -9.11 12.13
CA HIS A 231 10.43 -10.20 11.43
C HIS A 231 9.78 -11.54 11.80
N ALA A 232 10.10 -12.58 11.05
CA ALA A 232 9.69 -13.92 11.45
C ALA A 232 10.39 -14.34 12.73
N LEU A 233 9.66 -15.02 13.62
CA LEU A 233 10.23 -15.67 14.79
C LEU A 233 10.71 -17.08 14.44
N ALA A 234 11.51 -17.67 15.31
CA ALA A 234 11.94 -19.05 15.14
C ALA A 234 10.74 -19.99 14.99
N SER A 235 10.78 -20.86 13.97
CA SER A 235 9.73 -21.88 13.79
C SER A 235 9.72 -22.87 14.95
N ARG A 236 8.56 -23.46 15.23
CA ARG A 236 8.39 -24.40 16.35
C ARG A 236 9.24 -25.67 16.18
N ASP A 237 9.53 -26.08 14.94
CA ASP A 237 10.45 -27.18 14.63
C ASP A 237 11.94 -26.78 14.66
N GLY A 238 12.22 -25.48 14.86
CA GLY A 238 13.58 -24.92 14.91
C GLY A 238 14.28 -24.82 13.55
N TYR A 239 13.58 -25.05 12.44
CA TYR A 239 14.16 -24.95 11.11
C TYR A 239 14.40 -23.50 10.67
N LEU A 240 13.43 -22.64 10.91
CA LEU A 240 13.55 -21.19 10.64
C LEU A 240 14.14 -20.51 11.87
N PRO A 241 15.27 -19.79 11.75
CA PRO A 241 15.83 -19.02 12.87
C PRO A 241 15.02 -17.75 13.16
N ASP A 242 15.13 -17.27 14.39
CA ASP A 242 14.59 -15.99 14.81
C ASP A 242 15.20 -14.84 14.01
N GLY A 243 14.38 -13.82 13.67
CA GLY A 243 14.80 -12.70 12.85
C GLY A 243 14.90 -13.00 11.35
N SER A 244 14.37 -14.14 10.89
CA SER A 244 14.29 -14.43 9.46
C SER A 244 13.42 -13.43 8.73
N PRO A 245 13.68 -13.15 7.42
CA PRO A 245 12.90 -12.20 6.66
C PRO A 245 11.48 -12.71 6.44
N LEU A 246 10.52 -11.78 6.52
CA LEU A 246 9.15 -12.01 6.11
C LEU A 246 9.03 -11.94 4.58
N ASP A 247 7.98 -12.55 4.08
CA ASP A 247 7.55 -12.40 2.70
C ASP A 247 6.61 -11.21 2.53
N GLY A 248 6.78 -10.48 1.43
CA GLY A 248 6.03 -9.26 1.16
C GLY A 248 4.60 -9.46 0.64
N HIS A 249 4.21 -10.70 0.31
CA HIS A 249 2.95 -10.92 -0.40
C HIS A 249 1.72 -10.55 0.41
N ASP A 250 1.61 -11.00 1.66
CA ASP A 250 0.46 -10.66 2.49
C ASP A 250 0.76 -10.78 3.98
N PHE A 251 -0.01 -10.06 4.77
CA PHE A 251 0.09 -10.01 6.21
C PHE A 251 -1.30 -9.76 6.82
N TYR A 252 -1.67 -10.53 7.82
CA TYR A 252 -2.93 -10.38 8.53
C TYR A 252 -2.70 -9.97 9.98
N PHE A 253 -3.34 -8.88 10.40
CA PHE A 253 -3.32 -8.42 11.79
C PHE A 253 -4.66 -8.65 12.46
N PHE A 254 -4.64 -9.30 13.63
CA PHE A 254 -5.75 -9.28 14.59
C PHE A 254 -5.63 -8.06 15.52
N SER A 255 -4.40 -7.70 15.87
CA SER A 255 -4.02 -6.54 16.68
C SER A 255 -2.57 -6.16 16.39
N PRO A 256 -2.04 -5.04 16.91
CA PRO A 256 -0.63 -4.68 16.73
C PRO A 256 0.37 -5.74 17.19
N THR A 257 -0.01 -6.63 18.12
CA THR A 257 0.86 -7.69 18.66
C THR A 257 0.40 -9.10 18.31
N HIS A 258 -0.68 -9.24 17.53
CA HIS A 258 -1.22 -10.53 17.10
C HIS A 258 -1.42 -10.53 15.58
N TRP A 259 -0.70 -11.39 14.88
CA TRP A 259 -0.63 -11.38 13.42
C TRP A 259 -0.30 -12.74 12.81
N ILE A 260 -0.57 -12.87 11.50
CA ILE A 260 -0.17 -13.99 10.66
C ILE A 260 0.68 -13.48 9.50
N ALA A 261 1.79 -14.15 9.22
CA ALA A 261 2.68 -13.84 8.11
C ALA A 261 3.35 -15.09 7.53
N SER A 262 3.86 -14.96 6.29
CA SER A 262 4.75 -15.93 5.68
C SER A 262 6.21 -15.52 5.86
N ALA A 263 7.09 -16.47 6.10
CA ALA A 263 8.52 -16.24 5.95
C ALA A 263 8.91 -16.30 4.48
N SER A 264 9.83 -15.43 4.09
CA SER A 264 10.24 -15.31 2.70
C SER A 264 11.29 -16.34 2.33
N TYR A 265 11.09 -16.95 1.16
CA TYR A 265 12.09 -17.74 0.46
C TYR A 265 12.74 -18.86 1.29
N VAL A 266 11.91 -19.64 1.94
CA VAL A 266 12.39 -20.82 2.69
C VAL A 266 12.55 -21.99 1.71
N GLU A 267 13.74 -22.59 1.65
CA GLU A 267 14.01 -23.81 0.87
C GLU A 267 14.03 -25.03 1.77
N ARG A 268 13.41 -26.11 1.33
CA ARG A 268 13.55 -27.44 1.96
C ARG A 268 13.99 -28.48 0.92
N GLU A 269 14.77 -29.45 1.39
CA GLU A 269 15.13 -30.62 0.59
C GLU A 269 14.02 -31.67 0.67
N PHE A 270 13.61 -32.14 -0.49
CA PHE A 270 12.56 -33.16 -0.65
C PHE A 270 13.17 -34.57 -0.70
N VAL A 271 12.32 -35.59 -0.56
CA VAL A 271 12.73 -37.01 -0.55
C VAL A 271 13.47 -37.42 -1.84
N ASP A 272 13.16 -36.74 -2.97
CA ASP A 272 13.82 -36.95 -4.25
C ASP A 272 15.19 -36.26 -4.36
N GLY A 273 15.66 -35.61 -3.29
CA GLY A 273 16.92 -34.86 -3.24
C GLY A 273 16.84 -33.47 -3.90
N THR A 274 15.68 -33.05 -4.40
CA THR A 274 15.50 -31.69 -4.94
C THR A 274 15.31 -30.68 -3.81
N LYS A 275 15.76 -29.44 -4.03
CA LYS A 275 15.45 -28.30 -3.18
C LYS A 275 14.35 -27.50 -3.80
N ARG A 276 13.33 -27.18 -3.02
CA ARG A 276 12.18 -26.38 -3.47
C ARG A 276 11.87 -25.25 -2.51
N ALA A 277 11.39 -24.14 -3.05
CA ALA A 277 10.84 -23.07 -2.25
C ALA A 277 9.49 -23.51 -1.67
N VAL A 278 9.32 -23.35 -0.37
CA VAL A 278 8.15 -23.83 0.38
C VAL A 278 7.44 -22.66 1.04
N ALA A 279 6.13 -22.77 1.22
CA ALA A 279 5.38 -21.82 2.03
C ALA A 279 5.50 -22.21 3.52
N TYR A 280 5.85 -21.24 4.31
CA TYR A 280 5.81 -21.29 5.78
C TYR A 280 4.98 -20.13 6.30
N LEU A 281 3.95 -20.42 7.05
CA LEU A 281 3.09 -19.45 7.71
C LEU A 281 3.23 -19.56 9.21
N GLN A 282 3.29 -18.43 9.90
CA GLN A 282 3.27 -18.40 11.36
C GLN A 282 2.23 -17.41 11.87
N GLU A 283 1.55 -17.80 12.93
CA GLU A 283 0.74 -16.90 13.76
C GLU A 283 1.51 -16.59 15.03
N VAL A 284 1.63 -15.32 15.30
CA VAL A 284 2.34 -14.80 16.47
C VAL A 284 1.37 -13.99 17.32
N ASP A 285 1.30 -14.32 18.60
CA ASP A 285 0.57 -13.55 19.60
C ASP A 285 1.49 -13.11 20.74
N ASN A 286 1.57 -11.81 21.00
CA ASN A 286 2.41 -11.20 22.03
C ASN A 286 3.86 -11.74 22.01
N GLY A 287 4.47 -11.78 20.81
CA GLY A 287 5.86 -12.19 20.61
C GLY A 287 6.11 -13.70 20.74
N LYS A 288 5.08 -14.53 20.61
CA LYS A 288 5.20 -16.00 20.65
C LYS A 288 4.51 -16.60 19.44
N VAL A 289 5.17 -17.54 18.77
CA VAL A 289 4.54 -18.38 17.75
C VAL A 289 3.52 -19.30 18.42
N VAL A 290 2.24 -19.01 18.20
CA VAL A 290 1.12 -19.81 18.75
C VAL A 290 0.71 -20.91 17.79
N PHE A 291 0.87 -20.69 16.50
CA PHE A 291 0.64 -21.66 15.46
C PHE A 291 1.61 -21.45 14.28
N ASP A 292 2.04 -22.54 13.65
CA ASP A 292 2.81 -22.48 12.40
C ASP A 292 2.42 -23.63 11.46
N TRP A 293 2.61 -23.40 10.17
CA TRP A 293 2.19 -24.29 9.11
C TRP A 293 3.24 -24.36 7.99
N TRP A 294 3.53 -25.58 7.53
CA TRP A 294 4.44 -25.86 6.44
C TRP A 294 3.73 -26.52 5.26
N SER A 295 3.94 -26.04 4.05
CA SER A 295 3.42 -26.71 2.85
C SER A 295 4.00 -28.11 2.64
N THR A 296 5.18 -28.40 3.19
CA THR A 296 5.83 -29.73 3.14
C THR A 296 5.13 -30.80 3.96
N ASP A 297 4.27 -30.44 4.89
CA ASP A 297 3.51 -31.41 5.69
C ASP A 297 2.27 -31.92 4.94
N HIS A 298 2.06 -31.45 3.69
CA HIS A 298 0.87 -31.66 2.87
C HIS A 298 1.24 -32.25 1.51
N SER A 299 1.43 -33.57 1.45
CA SER A 299 1.83 -34.28 0.22
C SER A 299 0.81 -34.17 -0.92
N GLU A 300 -0.43 -33.78 -0.63
CA GLU A 300 -1.46 -33.48 -1.63
C GLU A 300 -1.08 -32.27 -2.48
N LEU A 301 -0.40 -31.27 -1.92
CA LEU A 301 0.06 -30.08 -2.66
C LEU A 301 1.16 -30.45 -3.67
N GLU A 302 2.06 -31.36 -3.32
CA GLU A 302 3.13 -31.81 -4.23
C GLU A 302 2.60 -32.52 -5.49
N LYS A 303 1.42 -33.11 -5.39
CA LYS A 303 0.77 -33.83 -6.49
C LYS A 303 -0.04 -32.93 -7.39
N MET A 304 -0.26 -31.69 -6.95
CA MET A 304 -0.95 -30.69 -7.75
C MET A 304 0.05 -30.04 -8.70
N GLY A 305 -0.44 -29.54 -9.79
CA GLY A 305 0.29 -28.73 -10.75
C GLY A 305 -0.63 -27.74 -11.42
N SER A 306 -0.06 -26.80 -12.10
CA SER A 306 -0.80 -25.85 -12.93
C SER A 306 -0.15 -25.78 -14.32
N PRO A 307 -0.92 -25.92 -15.39
CA PRO A 307 -0.41 -25.70 -16.75
C PRO A 307 0.17 -24.29 -16.97
N ALA A 308 -0.23 -23.33 -16.14
CA ALA A 308 0.20 -21.94 -16.27
C ALA A 308 1.60 -21.69 -15.66
N PHE A 309 2.12 -22.60 -14.82
CA PHE A 309 3.36 -22.36 -14.06
C PHE A 309 4.27 -23.60 -14.03
N ASP A 310 5.60 -23.33 -14.01
CA ASP A 310 6.58 -24.34 -13.64
C ASP A 310 6.62 -24.47 -12.11
N THR A 311 6.10 -25.57 -11.60
CA THR A 311 6.04 -25.90 -10.17
C THR A 311 7.20 -26.76 -9.69
N SER A 312 8.26 -26.92 -10.48
CA SER A 312 9.40 -27.78 -10.14
C SER A 312 10.22 -27.25 -8.95
N TYR A 313 10.29 -25.93 -8.81
CA TYR A 313 11.03 -25.27 -7.74
C TYR A 313 10.10 -24.56 -6.75
N ASP A 314 9.31 -23.57 -7.20
CA ASP A 314 8.35 -22.83 -6.39
C ASP A 314 6.95 -23.43 -6.60
N TYR A 315 6.69 -24.53 -5.89
CA TYR A 315 5.53 -25.37 -6.22
C TYR A 315 4.20 -24.87 -5.67
N VAL A 316 4.21 -24.02 -4.64
CA VAL A 316 2.96 -23.46 -4.06
C VAL A 316 2.81 -21.96 -4.28
N HIS A 317 3.84 -21.18 -4.09
CA HIS A 317 3.85 -19.73 -4.20
C HIS A 317 2.67 -19.09 -3.45
N PHE A 318 2.75 -19.08 -2.12
CA PHE A 318 1.76 -18.38 -1.27
C PHE A 318 1.74 -16.88 -1.58
N ASN A 319 0.54 -16.28 -1.71
CA ASN A 319 0.45 -14.85 -2.02
C ASN A 319 -0.73 -14.10 -1.36
N SER A 320 -1.60 -14.77 -0.64
CA SER A 320 -2.59 -14.08 0.20
C SER A 320 -3.14 -14.96 1.31
N ILE A 321 -3.54 -14.31 2.41
CA ILE A 321 -4.19 -14.92 3.57
C ILE A 321 -5.33 -14.05 4.06
N ASP A 322 -6.42 -14.70 4.45
CA ASP A 322 -7.52 -14.11 5.20
C ASP A 322 -7.98 -15.08 6.29
N VAL A 323 -8.70 -14.60 7.27
CA VAL A 323 -9.19 -15.40 8.39
C VAL A 323 -10.70 -15.49 8.30
N LEU A 324 -11.20 -16.73 8.35
CA LEU A 324 -12.61 -17.04 8.28
C LEU A 324 -13.29 -16.83 9.65
N PRO A 325 -14.63 -16.71 9.70
CA PRO A 325 -15.34 -16.51 10.97
C PRO A 325 -15.11 -17.58 12.03
N ASP A 326 -14.77 -18.82 11.62
CA ASP A 326 -14.44 -19.93 12.51
C ASP A 326 -12.97 -19.96 12.95
N GLY A 327 -12.17 -19.00 12.48
CA GLY A 327 -10.73 -18.89 12.78
C GLY A 327 -9.82 -19.64 11.81
N ASP A 328 -10.35 -20.41 10.88
CA ASP A 328 -9.58 -21.11 9.87
C ASP A 328 -8.98 -20.12 8.85
N TRP A 329 -7.88 -20.50 8.21
CA TRP A 329 -7.18 -19.63 7.28
C TRP A 329 -7.61 -19.91 5.84
N LEU A 330 -8.05 -18.87 5.15
CA LEU A 330 -8.25 -18.85 3.70
C LEU A 330 -6.96 -18.39 3.03
N VAL A 331 -6.33 -19.27 2.24
CA VAL A 331 -5.04 -18.99 1.60
C VAL A 331 -5.08 -19.15 0.11
N SER A 332 -4.18 -18.46 -0.58
CA SER A 332 -3.99 -18.58 -2.03
C SER A 332 -2.61 -19.11 -2.35
N PHE A 333 -2.56 -20.13 -3.20
CA PHE A 333 -1.37 -20.74 -3.78
C PHE A 333 -1.33 -20.44 -5.29
N ARG A 334 -0.57 -19.40 -5.64
CA ARG A 334 -0.49 -18.88 -7.00
C ARG A 334 -0.01 -19.92 -8.01
N ALA A 335 1.10 -20.60 -7.69
CA ALA A 335 1.71 -21.58 -8.61
C ALA A 335 0.83 -22.81 -8.85
N LEU A 336 -0.10 -23.09 -7.93
CA LEU A 336 -1.09 -24.15 -8.08
C LEU A 336 -2.41 -23.67 -8.67
N SER A 337 -2.55 -22.37 -8.98
CA SER A 337 -3.85 -21.78 -9.36
C SER A 337 -4.97 -22.18 -8.40
N SER A 338 -4.68 -22.20 -7.09
CA SER A 338 -5.57 -22.80 -6.10
C SER A 338 -5.79 -21.89 -4.91
N ILE A 339 -6.99 -21.99 -4.33
CA ILE A 339 -7.34 -21.44 -3.02
C ILE A 339 -7.62 -22.60 -2.06
N ALA A 340 -7.26 -22.42 -0.80
CA ALA A 340 -7.44 -23.47 0.20
C ALA A 340 -7.90 -22.91 1.55
N VAL A 341 -8.54 -23.77 2.34
CA VAL A 341 -8.87 -23.51 3.74
C VAL A 341 -8.03 -24.42 4.61
N ILE A 342 -7.21 -23.82 5.47
CA ILE A 342 -6.37 -24.52 6.44
C ILE A 342 -7.06 -24.47 7.80
N ASN A 343 -7.26 -25.63 8.41
CA ASN A 343 -7.81 -25.71 9.76
C ASN A 343 -6.80 -25.17 10.78
N HIS A 344 -7.15 -24.14 11.49
CA HIS A 344 -6.29 -23.47 12.45
C HIS A 344 -5.86 -24.36 13.63
N ASN A 345 -6.69 -25.32 14.04
CA ASN A 345 -6.38 -26.16 15.21
C ASN A 345 -5.39 -27.28 14.91
N TYR A 346 -5.42 -27.81 13.68
CA TYR A 346 -4.69 -29.03 13.32
C TYR A 346 -3.73 -28.85 12.15
N GLY A 347 -3.77 -27.72 11.44
CA GLY A 347 -2.98 -27.47 10.24
C GLY A 347 -3.43 -28.24 9.00
N ALA A 348 -4.45 -29.08 9.09
CA ALA A 348 -4.95 -29.84 7.95
C ALA A 348 -5.61 -28.95 6.91
N ILE A 349 -5.41 -29.24 5.62
CA ILE A 349 -6.18 -28.61 4.54
C ILE A 349 -7.59 -29.19 4.58
N LYS A 350 -8.57 -28.38 5.03
CA LYS A 350 -9.99 -28.76 5.06
C LYS A 350 -10.55 -28.86 3.66
N TRP A 351 -10.09 -28.01 2.78
CA TRP A 351 -10.59 -27.84 1.42
C TRP A 351 -9.55 -27.15 0.55
N ILE A 352 -9.47 -27.57 -0.70
CA ILE A 352 -8.65 -26.93 -1.74
C ILE A 352 -9.38 -26.96 -3.08
N GLN A 353 -9.36 -25.83 -3.79
CA GLN A 353 -9.99 -25.69 -5.09
C GLN A 353 -8.96 -25.18 -6.10
N ASN A 354 -8.72 -25.98 -7.12
CA ASN A 354 -7.96 -25.55 -8.28
C ASN A 354 -8.87 -24.83 -9.27
N GLY A 355 -8.52 -23.59 -9.63
CA GLY A 355 -9.32 -22.73 -10.50
C GLY A 355 -9.35 -23.16 -11.96
N GLU A 356 -8.30 -23.85 -12.45
CA GLU A 356 -8.20 -24.26 -13.84
C GLU A 356 -9.12 -25.44 -14.20
N VAL A 357 -9.54 -26.19 -13.18
CA VAL A 357 -10.48 -27.32 -13.35
C VAL A 357 -11.85 -27.03 -12.75
N PHE A 358 -12.15 -25.78 -12.42
CA PHE A 358 -13.36 -25.38 -11.74
C PHE A 358 -14.53 -25.22 -12.74
N SER A 359 -15.46 -26.17 -12.73
CA SER A 359 -16.56 -26.25 -13.71
C SER A 359 -17.62 -25.15 -13.61
N GLN A 360 -17.73 -24.49 -12.42
CA GLN A 360 -18.71 -23.42 -12.17
C GLN A 360 -18.28 -22.08 -12.80
N LEU A 361 -17.00 -21.96 -13.17
CA LEU A 361 -16.50 -20.85 -13.95
C LEU A 361 -16.04 -21.38 -15.30
N PRO A 362 -16.72 -21.11 -16.40
CA PRO A 362 -16.36 -21.63 -17.73
C PRO A 362 -14.94 -21.28 -18.19
N TRP A 363 -14.36 -20.22 -17.62
CA TRP A 363 -13.01 -19.75 -17.89
C TRP A 363 -12.01 -20.04 -16.76
N GLY A 364 -12.47 -20.52 -15.57
CA GLY A 364 -11.63 -20.79 -14.42
C GLY A 364 -10.97 -19.53 -13.82
N TYR A 365 -9.99 -19.76 -12.96
CA TYR A 365 -9.04 -18.74 -12.52
C TYR A 365 -7.62 -19.33 -12.46
N SER A 366 -6.61 -18.50 -12.68
CA SER A 366 -5.21 -18.95 -12.61
C SER A 366 -4.28 -17.82 -12.19
N GLY A 367 -3.26 -18.17 -11.41
CA GLY A 367 -2.27 -17.21 -10.91
C GLY A 367 -2.86 -16.11 -10.06
N GLN A 368 -4.00 -16.38 -9.44
CA GLN A 368 -4.79 -15.42 -8.66
C GLN A 368 -4.01 -14.79 -7.52
N HIS A 369 -4.44 -13.58 -7.14
CA HIS A 369 -3.94 -12.81 -6.00
C HIS A 369 -5.08 -12.31 -5.13
N TYR A 370 -4.76 -11.89 -3.91
CA TYR A 370 -5.63 -11.15 -3.00
C TYR A 370 -6.99 -11.83 -2.78
N VAL A 371 -6.95 -13.08 -2.36
CA VAL A 371 -8.14 -13.84 -2.00
C VAL A 371 -8.67 -13.32 -0.66
N ARG A 372 -9.97 -12.96 -0.61
CA ARG A 372 -10.62 -12.40 0.58
C ARG A 372 -11.99 -13.02 0.81
N TYR A 373 -12.33 -13.16 2.10
CA TYR A 373 -13.66 -13.55 2.55
C TYR A 373 -14.54 -12.32 2.79
N HIS A 374 -15.79 -12.43 2.44
CA HIS A 374 -16.81 -11.42 2.71
C HIS A 374 -18.10 -12.06 3.17
N GLU A 375 -18.82 -11.40 4.08
CA GLU A 375 -20.20 -11.70 4.40
C GLU A 375 -21.09 -10.52 3.97
N ILE A 376 -21.98 -10.75 3.00
CA ILE A 376 -22.82 -9.71 2.43
C ILE A 376 -24.27 -10.19 2.44
N GLY A 377 -25.12 -9.46 3.16
CA GLY A 377 -26.53 -9.85 3.31
C GLY A 377 -26.73 -11.22 3.95
N GLY A 378 -25.83 -11.63 4.85
CA GLY A 378 -25.84 -12.93 5.51
C GLY A 378 -25.41 -14.10 4.62
N LYS A 379 -24.78 -13.82 3.49
CA LYS A 379 -24.21 -14.83 2.59
C LYS A 379 -22.69 -14.73 2.54
N PRO A 380 -21.97 -15.86 2.61
CA PRO A 380 -20.53 -15.90 2.49
C PRO A 380 -20.09 -15.86 1.02
N TYR A 381 -19.07 -15.06 0.75
CA TYR A 381 -18.42 -14.95 -0.55
C TYR A 381 -16.91 -15.02 -0.41
N ILE A 382 -16.25 -15.56 -1.42
CA ILE A 382 -14.81 -15.36 -1.64
C ILE A 382 -14.65 -14.48 -2.87
N THR A 383 -13.77 -13.49 -2.79
CA THR A 383 -13.35 -12.67 -3.93
C THR A 383 -11.88 -12.88 -4.22
N LEU A 384 -11.48 -12.71 -5.47
CA LEU A 384 -10.10 -12.82 -5.90
C LEU A 384 -9.82 -11.97 -7.13
N PHE A 385 -8.61 -11.48 -7.22
CA PHE A 385 -8.04 -10.91 -8.42
C PHE A 385 -7.49 -12.08 -9.26
N ASN A 386 -8.18 -12.40 -10.35
CA ASN A 386 -7.78 -13.47 -11.24
C ASN A 386 -6.82 -12.93 -12.30
N ASN A 387 -5.54 -13.23 -12.20
CA ASN A 387 -4.57 -12.83 -13.21
C ASN A 387 -4.85 -13.50 -14.57
N GLY A 388 -5.45 -14.69 -14.57
CA GLY A 388 -5.88 -15.37 -15.78
C GLY A 388 -4.70 -15.81 -16.65
N ASN A 389 -3.62 -16.26 -16.04
CA ASN A 389 -2.37 -16.61 -16.74
C ASN A 389 -2.56 -17.70 -17.80
N ASN A 390 -3.50 -18.61 -17.62
CA ASN A 390 -3.84 -19.66 -18.59
C ASN A 390 -4.52 -19.13 -19.85
N LEU A 391 -5.26 -18.02 -19.75
CA LEU A 391 -6.03 -17.42 -20.85
C LEU A 391 -5.50 -16.04 -21.28
N GLN A 392 -4.50 -15.52 -20.59
CA GLN A 392 -3.97 -14.16 -20.74
C GLN A 392 -5.08 -13.09 -20.69
N ASN A 393 -5.98 -13.23 -19.74
CA ASN A 393 -7.12 -12.34 -19.54
C ASN A 393 -7.41 -12.16 -18.05
N THR A 394 -7.16 -10.96 -17.53
CA THR A 394 -7.41 -10.62 -16.13
C THR A 394 -8.90 -10.36 -15.90
N THR A 395 -9.41 -10.94 -14.84
CA THR A 395 -10.79 -10.74 -14.38
C THR A 395 -10.81 -10.56 -12.84
N VAL A 396 -11.94 -10.16 -12.32
CA VAL A 396 -12.18 -10.15 -10.88
C VAL A 396 -13.38 -11.03 -10.58
N VAL A 397 -13.17 -11.97 -9.69
CA VAL A 397 -14.10 -13.07 -9.47
C VAL A 397 -14.68 -13.00 -8.08
N ARG A 398 -16.00 -13.16 -8.00
CA ARG A 398 -16.73 -13.42 -6.77
C ARG A 398 -17.29 -14.85 -6.82
N LEU A 399 -17.00 -15.62 -5.78
CA LEU A 399 -17.49 -16.98 -5.60
C LEU A 399 -18.50 -16.98 -4.44
N GLU A 400 -19.75 -17.34 -4.70
CA GLU A 400 -20.75 -17.54 -3.65
C GLU A 400 -20.54 -18.92 -3.00
N MET A 401 -20.38 -18.93 -1.69
CA MET A 401 -20.11 -20.15 -0.92
C MET A 401 -21.41 -20.71 -0.35
N VAL A 402 -21.57 -22.03 -0.43
CA VAL A 402 -22.66 -22.75 0.23
C VAL A 402 -22.06 -23.81 1.14
N ASN A 403 -22.66 -23.98 2.34
CA ASN A 403 -22.20 -24.93 3.36
C ASN A 403 -20.73 -24.70 3.78
N PHE A 404 -20.40 -23.45 4.07
CA PHE A 404 -19.06 -23.03 4.43
C PHE A 404 -18.46 -23.76 5.64
N ASP A 405 -19.30 -24.17 6.61
CA ASP A 405 -18.93 -24.95 7.79
C ASP A 405 -18.63 -26.43 7.50
N SER A 406 -18.82 -26.87 6.27
CA SER A 406 -18.57 -28.27 5.92
C SER A 406 -17.09 -28.50 5.57
N THR A 407 -16.62 -29.76 5.75
CA THR A 407 -15.30 -30.20 5.30
C THR A 407 -15.14 -30.17 3.78
N ALA A 408 -16.20 -29.87 3.05
CA ALA A 408 -16.23 -29.69 1.59
C ALA A 408 -17.19 -28.54 1.25
N PRO A 409 -16.78 -27.28 1.47
CA PRO A 409 -17.60 -26.14 1.08
C PRO A 409 -17.87 -26.21 -0.43
N GLN A 410 -19.11 -25.99 -0.82
CA GLN A 410 -19.47 -25.95 -2.22
C GLN A 410 -19.49 -24.51 -2.69
N ILE A 411 -18.73 -24.21 -3.71
CA ILE A 411 -18.86 -22.96 -4.45
C ILE A 411 -20.07 -23.10 -5.36
N PHE A 412 -21.09 -22.31 -5.07
CA PHE A 412 -22.39 -22.44 -5.73
C PHE A 412 -22.44 -21.66 -7.04
N ASP A 413 -21.88 -20.47 -7.09
CA ASP A 413 -21.90 -19.60 -8.26
C ASP A 413 -20.60 -18.78 -8.33
N GLY A 414 -20.07 -18.65 -9.54
CA GLY A 414 -18.94 -17.81 -9.82
C GLY A 414 -19.33 -16.72 -10.81
N LYS A 415 -19.00 -15.50 -10.48
CA LYS A 415 -19.30 -14.31 -11.29
C LYS A 415 -18.05 -13.51 -11.57
N ASN A 416 -17.80 -13.17 -12.84
CA ASN A 416 -16.93 -12.04 -13.18
C ASN A 416 -17.65 -10.74 -12.87
N LEU A 417 -17.02 -9.86 -12.12
CA LEU A 417 -17.62 -8.59 -11.70
C LEU A 417 -17.47 -7.48 -12.74
N LEU A 418 -16.51 -7.60 -13.66
CA LEU A 418 -16.35 -6.64 -14.75
C LEU A 418 -17.53 -6.73 -15.73
N SER A 419 -17.94 -5.60 -16.29
CA SER A 419 -18.94 -5.57 -17.36
C SER A 419 -18.39 -6.23 -18.62
N ASN A 420 -19.28 -6.83 -19.43
CA ASN A 420 -18.88 -7.45 -20.70
C ASN A 420 -18.32 -6.46 -21.74
N SER A 421 -18.52 -5.16 -21.52
CA SER A 421 -18.00 -4.09 -22.36
C SER A 421 -16.64 -3.55 -21.89
N PHE A 422 -16.17 -3.98 -20.71
CA PHE A 422 -14.86 -3.57 -20.24
C PHE A 422 -13.77 -4.22 -21.09
N PRO A 423 -12.73 -3.47 -21.51
CA PRO A 423 -11.65 -4.02 -22.32
C PRO A 423 -10.96 -5.20 -21.63
N HIS A 424 -10.55 -6.17 -22.40
CA HIS A 424 -9.75 -7.29 -21.91
C HIS A 424 -8.30 -6.85 -21.77
N TYR A 425 -7.81 -6.80 -20.53
CA TYR A 425 -6.41 -6.55 -20.22
C TYR A 425 -5.79 -7.76 -19.55
N PHE A 426 -4.48 -7.88 -19.68
CA PHE A 426 -3.73 -8.95 -19.03
C PHE A 426 -2.74 -8.37 -18.00
N THR A 427 -2.88 -8.82 -16.76
CA THR A 427 -1.99 -8.53 -15.64
C THR A 427 -1.36 -9.84 -15.19
N GLN A 428 -0.09 -10.03 -15.51
CA GLN A 428 0.58 -11.34 -15.33
C GLN A 428 0.87 -11.71 -13.88
N ALA A 429 0.96 -10.72 -12.97
CA ALA A 429 1.25 -10.94 -11.56
C ALA A 429 0.74 -9.78 -10.70
N CYS A 430 0.64 -10.01 -9.39
CA CYS A 430 0.21 -9.01 -8.41
C CYS A 430 -1.26 -8.59 -8.59
N GLY A 431 -1.65 -7.47 -7.98
CA GLY A 431 -3.01 -6.95 -8.05
C GLY A 431 -3.85 -7.25 -6.82
N ALA A 432 -4.96 -6.52 -6.69
CA ALA A 432 -5.90 -6.63 -5.58
C ALA A 432 -7.34 -6.38 -6.03
N LEU A 433 -8.29 -6.88 -5.24
CA LEU A 433 -9.71 -6.64 -5.40
C LEU A 433 -10.34 -6.35 -4.04
N ASP A 434 -10.76 -5.12 -3.81
CA ASP A 434 -11.59 -4.75 -2.66
C ASP A 434 -13.05 -4.68 -3.09
N TYR A 435 -13.88 -5.51 -2.46
CA TYR A 435 -15.28 -5.68 -2.82
C TYR A 435 -16.21 -5.07 -1.79
N PHE A 436 -17.04 -4.13 -2.20
CA PHE A 436 -17.98 -3.37 -1.37
C PHE A 436 -19.45 -3.80 -1.58
N GLY A 437 -19.66 -5.05 -1.96
CA GLY A 437 -21.00 -5.58 -2.17
C GLY A 437 -21.73 -4.92 -3.34
N ASP A 438 -22.97 -4.52 -3.10
CA ASP A 438 -23.82 -3.88 -4.11
C ASP A 438 -23.42 -2.42 -4.41
N GLN A 439 -22.43 -1.87 -3.73
CA GLN A 439 -21.93 -0.52 -4.04
C GLN A 439 -20.94 -0.55 -5.21
N GLY A 440 -20.13 -1.61 -5.33
CA GLY A 440 -19.11 -1.74 -6.36
C GLY A 440 -17.84 -2.41 -5.85
N PHE A 441 -16.74 -2.16 -6.53
CA PHE A 441 -15.44 -2.74 -6.19
C PHE A 441 -14.28 -1.90 -6.71
N VAL A 442 -13.09 -2.13 -6.15
CA VAL A 442 -11.83 -1.51 -6.56
C VAL A 442 -10.87 -2.58 -7.04
N MET A 443 -10.25 -2.33 -8.19
CA MET A 443 -9.13 -3.12 -8.69
C MET A 443 -7.83 -2.33 -8.53
N GLY A 444 -6.90 -2.85 -7.73
CA GLY A 444 -5.50 -2.49 -7.81
C GLY A 444 -4.85 -3.30 -8.92
N TRP A 445 -4.45 -2.65 -9.99
CA TRP A 445 -3.79 -3.31 -11.13
C TRP A 445 -2.37 -3.67 -10.75
N GLY A 446 -2.00 -4.91 -11.01
CA GLY A 446 -0.64 -5.38 -10.77
C GLY A 446 0.26 -5.18 -11.98
N TRP A 447 1.20 -6.09 -12.17
CA TRP A 447 2.16 -6.03 -13.25
C TRP A 447 1.52 -6.41 -14.60
N SER A 448 1.35 -5.40 -15.45
CA SER A 448 0.86 -5.57 -16.82
C SER A 448 1.90 -5.07 -17.83
N THR A 449 2.11 -5.85 -18.87
CA THR A 449 2.88 -5.43 -20.06
C THR A 449 1.97 -5.05 -21.23
N ASP A 450 0.66 -5.08 -21.03
CA ASP A 450 -0.33 -4.66 -22.02
C ASP A 450 -0.25 -3.13 -22.19
N PRO A 451 0.03 -2.61 -23.41
CA PRO A 451 0.12 -1.17 -23.65
C PRO A 451 -1.13 -0.39 -23.29
N GLY A 452 -2.30 -1.02 -23.29
CA GLY A 452 -3.57 -0.42 -22.88
C GLY A 452 -3.76 -0.33 -21.35
N ASN A 453 -2.88 -0.96 -20.55
CA ASN A 453 -3.03 -1.09 -19.11
C ASN A 453 -1.73 -0.95 -18.30
N CYS A 454 -0.59 -0.78 -18.95
CA CYS A 454 0.71 -0.79 -18.25
C CYS A 454 0.92 0.40 -17.30
N THR A 455 0.22 1.51 -17.53
CA THR A 455 0.27 2.70 -16.65
C THR A 455 -0.76 2.69 -15.54
N ARG A 456 -1.74 1.79 -15.60
CA ARG A 456 -2.88 1.78 -14.68
C ARG A 456 -2.49 1.30 -13.30
N LEU A 457 -2.78 2.11 -12.28
CA LEU A 457 -2.54 1.78 -10.88
C LEU A 457 -3.80 1.25 -10.21
N VAL A 458 -4.92 1.93 -10.40
CA VAL A 458 -6.19 1.57 -9.77
C VAL A 458 -7.37 1.94 -10.66
N SER A 459 -8.43 1.15 -10.56
CA SER A 459 -9.76 1.47 -11.10
C SER A 459 -10.83 1.18 -10.06
N GLU A 460 -11.81 2.07 -9.95
CA GLU A 460 -13.02 1.85 -9.19
C GLU A 460 -14.20 1.61 -10.14
N PHE A 461 -14.99 0.62 -9.81
CA PHE A 461 -16.14 0.18 -10.60
C PHE A 461 -17.42 0.26 -9.77
N ASN A 462 -18.48 0.68 -10.40
CA ASN A 462 -19.81 0.59 -9.81
C ASN A 462 -20.31 -0.88 -9.78
N ARG A 463 -21.49 -1.12 -9.18
CA ARG A 463 -22.09 -2.45 -9.05
C ARG A 463 -22.33 -3.18 -10.39
N ASP A 464 -22.44 -2.43 -11.50
CA ASP A 464 -22.69 -2.97 -12.83
C ASP A 464 -21.38 -3.34 -13.56
N GLY A 465 -20.24 -3.11 -12.91
CA GLY A 465 -18.90 -3.39 -13.45
C GLY A 465 -18.44 -2.35 -14.47
N ASN A 466 -18.97 -1.14 -14.43
CA ASN A 466 -18.51 -0.02 -15.24
C ASN A 466 -17.51 0.80 -14.44
N GLU A 467 -16.37 1.12 -15.06
CA GLU A 467 -15.34 1.96 -14.46
C GLU A 467 -15.86 3.40 -14.27
N ILE A 468 -15.74 3.93 -13.05
CA ILE A 468 -16.16 5.27 -12.67
C ILE A 468 -15.00 6.19 -12.26
N PHE A 469 -13.89 5.58 -11.87
CA PHE A 469 -12.65 6.27 -11.52
C PHE A 469 -11.45 5.44 -11.94
N ARG A 470 -10.39 6.10 -12.38
CA ARG A 470 -9.08 5.47 -12.57
C ARG A 470 -7.95 6.42 -12.18
N LEU A 471 -6.83 5.81 -11.81
CA LEU A 471 -5.57 6.47 -11.55
C LEU A 471 -4.50 5.81 -12.42
N ASP A 472 -3.87 6.62 -13.26
CA ASP A 472 -2.80 6.21 -14.16
C ASP A 472 -1.50 6.93 -13.80
N ARG A 473 -0.34 6.32 -14.05
CA ARG A 473 0.95 7.00 -13.97
C ARG A 473 1.16 7.92 -15.18
N ASP A 474 1.86 9.01 -14.97
CA ASP A 474 2.16 9.99 -16.03
C ASP A 474 3.20 9.49 -17.06
N ASP A 475 4.00 8.50 -16.71
CA ASP A 475 5.06 8.00 -17.58
C ASP A 475 4.50 7.03 -18.64
N PRO A 476 4.54 7.39 -19.93
CA PRO A 476 4.01 6.56 -21.00
C PRO A 476 4.95 5.42 -21.42
N ASP A 477 6.19 5.36 -20.90
CA ASP A 477 7.13 4.28 -21.26
C ASP A 477 6.86 3.03 -20.41
N PRO A 478 6.28 1.96 -21.01
CA PRO A 478 5.99 0.74 -20.29
C PRO A 478 7.23 0.02 -19.74
N MET A 479 8.43 0.35 -20.25
CA MET A 479 9.69 -0.22 -19.77
C MET A 479 10.30 0.55 -18.60
N SER A 480 9.89 1.82 -18.42
CA SER A 480 10.29 2.67 -17.29
C SER A 480 9.28 2.63 -16.14
N VAL A 481 8.10 2.05 -16.39
CA VAL A 481 7.00 2.03 -15.42
C VAL A 481 7.25 0.97 -14.37
N ASP A 482 7.34 1.42 -13.11
CA ASP A 482 7.27 0.50 -11.98
C ASP A 482 5.79 0.13 -11.72
N PRO A 483 5.39 -1.12 -11.97
CA PRO A 483 4.01 -1.52 -11.76
C PRO A 483 3.65 -1.50 -10.28
N SER A 484 2.39 -1.22 -10.00
CA SER A 484 1.84 -1.40 -8.66
C SER A 484 1.97 -2.86 -8.24
N TYR A 485 2.45 -3.12 -7.02
CA TYR A 485 2.30 -4.43 -6.42
C TYR A 485 0.83 -4.66 -6.06
N ARG A 486 0.28 -3.69 -5.32
CA ARG A 486 -1.09 -3.74 -4.82
C ARG A 486 -1.58 -2.32 -4.58
N CYS A 487 -2.83 -2.07 -4.96
CA CYS A 487 -3.59 -0.95 -4.46
C CYS A 487 -4.82 -1.47 -3.73
N VAL A 488 -5.03 -1.03 -2.51
CA VAL A 488 -6.21 -1.37 -1.71
C VAL A 488 -6.95 -0.11 -1.29
N LYS A 489 -8.27 -0.23 -1.10
CA LYS A 489 -9.12 0.86 -0.63
C LYS A 489 -9.59 0.57 0.79
N CYS A 490 -9.16 1.38 1.74
CA CYS A 490 -9.50 1.20 3.16
C CYS A 490 -10.38 2.35 3.63
N PRO A 491 -11.58 2.05 4.15
CA PRO A 491 -12.50 3.02 4.76
C PRO A 491 -11.94 3.71 6.01
#